data_957de4af184617d6f389231792bda777
#
_entry.id   957de4af184617d6f389231792bda777
#
_cell.length_a   1.000
_cell.length_b   1.000
_cell.length_c   1.000
_cell.angle_alpha   90.00
_cell.angle_beta   90.00
_cell.angle_gamma   90.00
#
_symmetry.space_group_name_H-M   'P 1'
#
loop_
_entity.id
_entity.type
_entity.pdbx_description
1 polymer ?
#
loop_
_entity_poly.entity_id
_entity_poly.type
_entity_poly.pdbx_seq_one_letter_code
_entity_poly.pdbx_strand_id
1 'polypeptide(L)' 'MAIESHLAELEKRHQALEQEISEALTHPSTNDLKVAELKRRKLYVKDEITRLKHEVSVH' A
#
# COMPACT_ATOMS: atom_id res chain seq x y z
N MET A 1 4.96 11.06 17.73
CA MET A 1 4.45 11.26 16.38
C MET A 1 2.93 11.11 16.35
N ALA A 2 2.28 11.98 15.65
CA ALA A 2 0.83 11.89 15.55
C ALA A 2 0.44 10.72 14.65
N ILE A 3 -0.62 10.05 15.04
CA ILE A 3 -1.18 8.93 14.28
C ILE A 3 -1.58 9.38 12.87
N GLU A 4 -2.03 10.62 12.76
CA GLU A 4 -2.42 11.20 11.48
C GLU A 4 -1.26 11.29 10.50
N SER A 5 -0.08 11.65 10.98
CA SER A 5 1.11 11.72 10.15
C SER A 5 1.52 10.33 9.67
N HIS A 6 1.42 9.35 10.56
CA HIS A 6 1.74 7.97 10.21
C HIS A 6 0.76 7.43 9.18
N LEU A 7 -0.52 7.74 9.37
CA LEU A 7 -1.56 7.32 8.44
C LEU A 7 -1.35 7.93 7.06
N ALA A 8 -1.03 9.23 7.01
CA ALA A 8 -0.77 9.90 5.74
C ALA A 8 0.41 9.27 5.01
N GLU A 9 1.45 8.90 5.75
CA GLU A 9 2.61 8.26 5.18
C GLU A 9 2.27 6.89 4.60
N LEU A 10 1.46 6.13 5.31
CA LEU A 10 1.01 4.83 4.82
C LEU A 10 0.16 4.95 3.57
N GLU A 11 -0.70 5.95 3.52
CA GLU A 11 -1.52 6.20 2.34
C GLU A 11 -0.64 6.57 1.14
N LYS A 12 0.41 7.34 1.39
CA LYS A 12 1.36 7.69 0.35
C LYS A 12 2.05 6.45 -0.21
N ARG A 13 2.46 5.54 0.67
CA ARG A 13 3.09 4.29 0.26
C ARG A 13 2.12 3.43 -0.53
N HIS A 14 0.87 3.40 -0.11
CA HIS A 14 -0.16 2.64 -0.80
C HIS A 14 -0.32 3.14 -2.24
N GLN A 15 -0.39 4.45 -2.41
CA GLN A 15 -0.51 5.05 -3.74
C GLN A 15 0.71 4.77 -4.60
N ALA A 16 1.90 4.85 -4.01
CA ALA A 16 3.13 4.55 -4.74
C ALA A 16 3.16 3.10 -5.22
N LEU A 17 2.72 2.18 -4.36
CA LEU A 17 2.65 0.77 -4.74
C LEU A 17 1.63 0.52 -5.84
N GLU A 18 0.48 1.18 -5.78
CA GLU A 18 -0.51 1.08 -6.84
C GLU A 18 0.05 1.53 -8.18
N GLN A 19 0.80 2.62 -8.15
CA GLN A 19 1.43 3.14 -9.36
C GLN A 19 2.48 2.18 -9.90
N GLU A 20 3.28 1.61 -9.02
CA GLU A 20 4.27 0.62 -9.41
C GLU A 20 3.62 -0.62 -10.04
N ILE A 21 2.53 -1.08 -9.47
CA ILE A 21 1.79 -2.22 -10.00
C ILE A 21 1.25 -1.89 -11.39
N SER A 22 0.68 -0.71 -11.54
CA SER A 22 0.13 -0.26 -12.82
C SER A 22 1.23 -0.23 -13.88
N GLU A 23 2.38 0.33 -13.55
CA GLU A 23 3.51 0.38 -14.47
C GLU A 23 4.04 -1.02 -14.81
N ALA A 24 4.11 -1.88 -13.81
CA ALA A 24 4.55 -3.25 -14.02
C ALA A 24 3.64 -4.01 -14.96
N LEU A 25 2.34 -3.79 -14.85
CA LEU A 25 1.37 -4.46 -15.71
C LEU A 25 1.42 -3.97 -17.15
N THR A 26 1.89 -2.75 -17.36
CA THR A 26 2.02 -2.21 -18.71
C THR A 26 3.34 -2.58 -19.38
N HIS A 27 4.29 -3.13 -18.63
CA HIS A 27 5.57 -3.56 -19.16
C HIS A 27 5.55 -5.05 -19.45
N PRO A 28 5.68 -5.46 -20.71
CA PRO A 28 5.62 -6.89 -21.06
C PRO A 28 6.78 -7.70 -20.50
N SER A 29 7.89 -7.04 -20.15
CA SER A 29 9.05 -7.72 -19.58
C SER A 29 8.98 -7.93 -18.09
N THR A 30 7.92 -7.42 -17.42
CA THR A 30 7.81 -7.55 -15.99
C THR A 30 7.43 -8.98 -15.60
N ASN A 31 8.17 -9.51 -14.65
CA ASN A 31 7.98 -10.85 -14.14
C ASN A 31 6.71 -10.94 -13.29
N ASP A 32 5.97 -12.02 -13.44
CA ASP A 32 4.77 -12.28 -12.65
C ASP A 32 5.07 -12.31 -11.16
N LEU A 33 6.25 -12.81 -10.78
CA LEU A 33 6.67 -12.83 -9.39
C LEU A 33 6.78 -11.43 -8.81
N LYS A 34 7.31 -10.51 -9.61
CA LYS A 34 7.43 -9.13 -9.16
C LYS A 34 6.07 -8.48 -8.95
N VAL A 35 5.14 -8.72 -9.87
CA VAL A 35 3.79 -8.19 -9.75
C VAL A 35 3.11 -8.75 -8.50
N ALA A 36 3.26 -10.05 -8.26
CA ALA A 36 2.69 -10.68 -7.09
C ALA A 36 3.27 -10.09 -5.80
N GLU A 37 4.57 -9.84 -5.79
CA GLU A 37 5.24 -9.25 -4.65
C GLU A 37 4.73 -7.83 -4.37
N LEU A 38 4.58 -7.02 -5.41
CA LEU A 38 4.05 -5.68 -5.27
C LEU A 38 2.62 -5.69 -4.74
N LYS A 39 1.80 -6.61 -5.24
CA LYS A 39 0.43 -6.75 -4.76
C LYS A 39 0.39 -7.16 -3.29
N ARG A 40 1.31 -8.01 -2.87
CA ARG A 40 1.41 -8.42 -1.48
C ARG A 40 1.78 -7.24 -0.59
N ARG A 41 2.75 -6.43 -1.01
CA ARG A 41 3.14 -5.23 -0.27
C ARG A 41 1.98 -4.25 -0.15
N LYS A 42 1.24 -4.09 -1.23
CA LYS A 42 0.07 -3.23 -1.22
C LYS A 42 -0.96 -3.71 -0.19
N LEU A 43 -1.17 -5.01 -0.11
CA LEU A 43 -2.09 -5.58 0.87
C LEU A 43 -1.63 -5.32 2.30
N TYR A 44 -0.35 -5.45 2.58
CA TYR A 44 0.19 -5.15 3.90
C TYR A 44 -0.05 -3.71 4.29
N VAL A 45 0.26 -2.78 3.39
CA VAL A 45 0.08 -1.36 3.67
C VAL A 45 -1.40 -1.04 3.86
N LYS A 46 -2.26 -1.58 3.02
CA LYS A 46 -3.69 -1.39 3.15
C LYS A 46 -4.21 -1.92 4.48
N ASP A 47 -3.71 -3.08 4.90
CA ASP A 47 -4.10 -3.68 6.15
C ASP A 47 -3.71 -2.79 7.33
N GLU A 48 -2.51 -2.24 7.30
CA GLU A 48 -2.05 -1.31 8.33
C GLU A 48 -2.88 -0.04 8.37
N ILE A 49 -3.23 0.48 7.21
CA ILE A 49 -4.10 1.67 7.12
C ILE A 49 -5.45 1.37 7.76
N THR A 50 -6.04 0.24 7.41
CA THR A 50 -7.33 -0.17 7.96
C THR A 50 -7.26 -0.32 9.48
N ARG A 51 -6.20 -0.93 9.94
CA ARG A 51 -5.99 -1.14 11.37
C ARG A 51 -5.86 0.18 12.12
N LEU A 52 -5.08 1.10 11.59
CA LEU A 52 -4.91 2.42 12.20
C LEU A 52 -6.20 3.21 12.21
N LYS A 53 -6.94 3.18 11.12
CA LYS A 53 -8.23 3.86 11.05
C LYS A 53 -9.21 3.30 12.05
N HIS A 54 -9.18 1.99 12.23
CA HIS A 54 -10.03 1.34 13.20
C HIS A 54 -9.69 1.78 14.63
N GLU A 55 -8.41 1.83 14.94
CA GLU A 55 -7.97 2.28 16.26
C GLU A 55 -8.37 3.72 16.55
N VAL A 56 -8.27 4.58 15.55
CA VAL A 56 -8.65 5.99 15.70
C VAL A 56 -10.16 6.14 15.87
N SER A 57 -10.94 5.29 15.21
CA SER A 57 -12.40 5.39 15.23
C SER A 57 -13.05 4.71 16.42
N VAL A 58 -12.35 3.81 17.08
CA VAL A 58 -12.90 3.06 18.20
C VAL A 58 -12.80 3.88 19.48
N HIS A 59 -13.89 4.01 20.18
CA HIS A 59 -13.95 4.75 21.45
C HIS A 59 -14.27 3.83 22.60
#